data_07134ca0cc3f687fcc0d12be9c706ac1
#
_entry.id   07134ca0cc3f687fcc0d12be9c706ac1
#
_cell.length_a   1.000
_cell.length_b   1.000
_cell.length_c   1.000
_cell.angle_alpha   90.00
_cell.angle_beta   90.00
_cell.angle_gamma   90.00
#
_symmetry.space_group_name_H-M   'P 1'
#
loop_
_entity.id
_entity.type
_entity.pdbx_description
1 polymer ?
#
loop_
_entity_poly.entity_id
_entity_poly.type
_entity_poly.pdbx_seq_one_letter_code
_entity_poly.pdbx_strand_id
1 'polypeptide(L)'
;MKSRLFFLAAVLCSIGAFAAETTNAHHKIKIVLIGDSTMNDQGGWGYGFKQFLKPDAECINAAMNGRSTMSFKNEGRWTNALALKGDYYFIQFGHNNQPGKPGRSTDMSTFIADMKQDVDEAKAIGAKPVLVTPLSRRQWDKGNTGKINSSLVPYAEEVRKIAAEKNVPLIELHDRSLEYYEKVGRAQVEKFSPIKTVDGTNTIDGTHLAGIGRVLIAQLVVEEIRKSIPELASHLLVEPNPEAVAEIKSK
;
A
#
# COMPACT_ATOMS: atom_id res chain seq x y z
N MET A 1 -69.27 -10.05 -66.12
CA MET A 1 -68.63 -10.60 -64.89
C MET A 1 -67.18 -10.08 -64.80
N LYS A 2 -66.89 -9.13 -63.88
CA LYS A 2 -65.60 -8.47 -63.78
C LYS A 2 -64.84 -9.08 -62.58
N SER A 3 -63.75 -9.82 -62.86
CA SER A 3 -62.87 -10.40 -61.88
C SER A 3 -61.95 -9.29 -61.34
N ARG A 4 -61.91 -9.08 -60.00
CA ARG A 4 -61.00 -8.18 -59.32
C ARG A 4 -59.86 -8.99 -58.73
N LEU A 5 -58.64 -8.75 -59.23
CA LEU A 5 -57.42 -9.30 -58.71
C LEU A 5 -56.96 -8.43 -57.51
N PHE A 6 -56.83 -9.02 -56.32
CA PHE A 6 -56.24 -8.38 -55.17
C PHE A 6 -54.73 -8.68 -55.14
N PHE A 7 -53.93 -7.64 -55.25
CA PHE A 7 -52.49 -7.73 -54.99
C PHE A 7 -52.22 -7.59 -53.49
N LEU A 8 -51.65 -8.62 -52.88
CA LEU A 8 -51.17 -8.59 -51.49
C LEU A 8 -49.72 -8.17 -51.50
N ALA A 9 -49.43 -6.95 -51.01
CA ALA A 9 -48.04 -6.46 -50.81
C ALA A 9 -47.55 -6.99 -49.50
N ALA A 10 -46.53 -7.87 -49.55
CA ALA A 10 -45.82 -8.31 -48.39
C ALA A 10 -44.73 -7.28 -48.01
N VAL A 11 -44.89 -6.62 -46.85
CA VAL A 11 -43.87 -5.73 -46.27
C VAL A 11 -42.90 -6.61 -45.48
N LEU A 12 -41.68 -6.76 -45.99
CA LEU A 12 -40.56 -7.36 -45.24
C LEU A 12 -40.01 -6.31 -44.26
N CYS A 13 -40.34 -6.47 -42.99
CA CYS A 13 -39.62 -5.77 -41.91
C CYS A 13 -38.29 -6.45 -41.65
N SER A 14 -37.20 -5.84 -42.12
CA SER A 14 -35.84 -6.24 -41.73
C SER A 14 -35.55 -5.76 -40.30
N ILE A 15 -35.60 -6.69 -39.35
CA ILE A 15 -35.14 -6.45 -37.98
C ILE A 15 -33.62 -6.45 -37.99
N GLY A 16 -33.03 -5.27 -38.04
CA GLY A 16 -31.60 -5.11 -37.82
C GLY A 16 -31.26 -5.46 -36.36
N ALA A 17 -30.59 -6.58 -36.14
CA ALA A 17 -30.01 -6.90 -34.85
C ALA A 17 -28.87 -5.94 -34.57
N PHE A 18 -29.10 -4.93 -33.73
CA PHE A 18 -28.04 -4.17 -33.11
C PHE A 18 -27.34 -5.10 -32.11
N ALA A 19 -26.19 -5.62 -32.50
CA ALA A 19 -25.23 -6.22 -31.55
C ALA A 19 -24.76 -5.09 -30.63
N ALA A 20 -25.26 -5.06 -29.40
CA ALA A 20 -24.68 -4.24 -28.36
C ALA A 20 -23.25 -4.75 -28.12
N GLU A 21 -22.25 -4.01 -28.59
CA GLU A 21 -20.88 -4.19 -28.11
C GLU A 21 -20.90 -3.96 -26.60
N THR A 22 -20.95 -5.05 -25.84
CA THR A 22 -20.61 -5.01 -24.42
C THR A 22 -19.12 -4.68 -24.36
N THR A 23 -18.80 -3.39 -24.23
CA THR A 23 -17.49 -2.97 -23.77
C THR A 23 -17.33 -3.55 -22.37
N ASN A 24 -16.63 -4.69 -22.27
CA ASN A 24 -16.12 -5.21 -21.02
C ASN A 24 -15.14 -4.14 -20.51
N ALA A 25 -15.66 -3.17 -19.75
CA ALA A 25 -14.81 -2.28 -18.97
C ALA A 25 -14.06 -3.21 -18.01
N HIS A 26 -12.81 -3.55 -18.37
CA HIS A 26 -11.95 -4.35 -17.51
C HIS A 26 -11.88 -3.64 -16.15
N HIS A 27 -12.41 -4.29 -15.12
CA HIS A 27 -12.33 -3.79 -13.75
C HIS A 27 -10.85 -3.63 -13.40
N LYS A 28 -10.42 -2.39 -13.14
CA LYS A 28 -9.08 -2.13 -12.64
C LYS A 28 -8.95 -2.66 -11.23
N ILE A 29 -7.91 -3.45 -10.97
CA ILE A 29 -7.59 -3.87 -9.60
C ILE A 29 -7.26 -2.64 -8.77
N LYS A 30 -8.03 -2.42 -7.71
CA LYS A 30 -7.88 -1.28 -6.81
C LYS A 30 -7.20 -1.69 -5.51
N ILE A 31 -6.03 -1.10 -5.25
CA ILE A 31 -5.25 -1.30 -4.04
C ILE A 31 -5.38 -0.06 -3.17
N VAL A 32 -5.80 -0.23 -1.91
CA VAL A 32 -5.89 0.84 -0.93
C VAL A 32 -4.79 0.68 0.10
N LEU A 33 -3.94 1.68 0.25
CA LEU A 33 -2.89 1.70 1.26
C LEU A 33 -3.41 2.38 2.53
N ILE A 34 -3.32 1.67 3.66
CA ILE A 34 -3.78 2.09 4.99
C ILE A 34 -2.59 2.09 5.93
N GLY A 35 -2.28 3.24 6.51
CA GLY A 35 -1.12 3.31 7.39
C GLY A 35 -0.77 4.72 7.83
N ASP A 36 0.47 4.86 8.21
CA ASP A 36 1.04 6.11 8.69
C ASP A 36 1.96 6.81 7.67
N SER A 37 2.80 7.72 8.14
CA SER A 37 3.73 8.50 7.33
C SER A 37 4.78 7.67 6.58
N THR A 38 5.05 6.44 7.00
CA THR A 38 6.05 5.57 6.38
C THR A 38 5.49 4.79 5.18
N MET A 39 4.18 4.83 4.99
CA MET A 39 3.47 4.26 3.85
C MET A 39 2.95 5.33 2.88
N ASN A 40 2.69 6.55 3.33
CA ASN A 40 2.07 7.58 2.50
C ASN A 40 2.96 8.05 1.34
N ASP A 41 2.40 8.91 0.46
CA ASP A 41 3.10 9.39 -0.74
C ASP A 41 4.17 10.45 -0.44
N GLN A 42 4.17 11.09 0.74
CA GLN A 42 5.09 12.17 1.08
C GLN A 42 6.41 11.66 1.67
N GLY A 43 6.33 10.78 2.67
CA GLY A 43 7.49 10.31 3.43
C GLY A 43 7.64 8.79 3.48
N GLY A 44 6.74 8.06 2.81
CA GLY A 44 6.69 6.61 2.79
C GLY A 44 6.99 6.00 1.43
N TRP A 45 6.82 4.70 1.35
CA TRP A 45 7.07 3.91 0.14
C TRP A 45 5.89 3.91 -0.85
N GLY A 46 4.69 4.39 -0.47
CA GLY A 46 3.49 4.30 -1.30
C GLY A 46 3.61 5.01 -2.64
N TYR A 47 4.27 6.18 -2.69
CA TYR A 47 4.55 6.86 -3.95
C TYR A 47 5.42 6.00 -4.89
N GLY A 48 6.46 5.35 -4.34
CA GLY A 48 7.31 4.44 -5.09
C GLY A 48 6.55 3.21 -5.59
N PHE A 49 5.64 2.67 -4.77
CA PHE A 49 4.82 1.51 -5.14
C PHE A 49 3.95 1.76 -6.37
N LYS A 50 3.36 2.95 -6.47
CA LYS A 50 2.55 3.34 -7.63
C LYS A 50 3.32 3.26 -8.95
N GLN A 51 4.66 3.37 -8.93
CA GLN A 51 5.49 3.31 -10.13
C GLN A 51 5.66 1.88 -10.68
N PHE A 52 5.23 0.88 -9.93
CA PHE A 52 5.24 -0.52 -10.36
C PHE A 52 3.89 -1.00 -10.89
N LEU A 53 2.84 -0.17 -10.90
CA LEU A 53 1.53 -0.60 -11.35
C LEU A 53 1.43 -0.64 -12.86
N LYS A 54 0.82 -1.70 -13.38
CA LYS A 54 0.38 -1.78 -14.77
C LYS A 54 -0.90 -0.95 -14.97
N PRO A 55 -1.30 -0.64 -16.24
CA PRO A 55 -2.49 0.16 -16.52
C PRO A 55 -3.82 -0.44 -16.02
N ASP A 56 -3.86 -1.75 -15.78
CA ASP A 56 -5.02 -2.50 -15.28
C ASP A 56 -5.11 -2.53 -13.73
N ALA A 57 -4.23 -1.78 -13.04
CA ALA A 57 -4.28 -1.59 -11.60
C ALA A 57 -4.23 -0.10 -11.23
N GLU A 58 -4.79 0.24 -10.08
CA GLU A 58 -4.70 1.56 -9.47
C GLU A 58 -4.39 1.45 -7.97
N CYS A 59 -3.75 2.46 -7.42
CA CYS A 59 -3.45 2.53 -5.99
C CYS A 59 -3.93 3.87 -5.41
N ILE A 60 -4.84 3.78 -4.43
CA ILE A 60 -5.30 4.89 -3.62
C ILE A 60 -4.54 4.84 -2.29
N ASN A 61 -3.77 5.88 -2.01
CA ASN A 61 -3.02 5.97 -0.77
C ASN A 61 -3.82 6.77 0.27
N ALA A 62 -4.48 6.08 1.19
CA ALA A 62 -5.22 6.65 2.31
C ALA A 62 -4.37 6.78 3.59
N ALA A 63 -3.10 6.36 3.56
CA ALA A 63 -2.20 6.47 4.70
C ALA A 63 -1.97 7.93 5.10
N MET A 64 -1.92 8.21 6.41
CA MET A 64 -1.86 9.57 6.94
C MET A 64 -0.75 9.74 7.96
N ASN A 65 -0.01 10.86 7.80
CA ASN A 65 1.09 11.24 8.69
C ASN A 65 0.69 11.20 10.16
N GLY A 66 1.50 10.55 10.98
CA GLY A 66 1.38 10.57 12.42
C GLY A 66 0.24 9.73 12.99
N ARG A 67 -0.46 8.90 12.20
CA ARG A 67 -1.58 8.10 12.69
C ARG A 67 -1.12 6.73 13.20
N SER A 68 -1.70 6.35 14.34
CA SER A 68 -1.71 4.99 14.87
C SER A 68 -3.00 4.29 14.44
N THR A 69 -3.16 3.01 14.73
CA THR A 69 -4.41 2.27 14.53
C THR A 69 -5.58 3.00 15.17
N MET A 70 -5.45 3.36 16.44
CA MET A 70 -6.47 4.07 17.23
C MET A 70 -6.82 5.44 16.63
N SER A 71 -5.83 6.31 16.40
CA SER A 71 -6.12 7.66 15.90
C SER A 71 -6.66 7.65 14.46
N PHE A 72 -6.26 6.70 13.63
CA PHE A 72 -6.79 6.52 12.29
C PHE A 72 -8.29 6.16 12.32
N LYS A 73 -8.69 5.28 13.24
CA LYS A 73 -10.10 4.93 13.46
C LYS A 73 -10.89 6.09 14.04
N ASN A 74 -10.40 6.72 15.12
CA ASN A 74 -11.10 7.81 15.82
C ASN A 74 -11.37 9.02 14.93
N GLU A 75 -10.53 9.25 13.90
CA GLU A 75 -10.74 10.30 12.90
C GLU A 75 -11.69 9.88 11.75
N GLY A 76 -12.30 8.71 11.82
CA GLY A 76 -13.17 8.17 10.76
C GLY A 76 -12.44 7.78 9.47
N ARG A 77 -11.10 7.76 9.47
CA ARG A 77 -10.30 7.47 8.27
C ARG A 77 -10.44 6.04 7.81
N TRP A 78 -10.55 5.12 8.75
CA TRP A 78 -10.78 3.71 8.44
C TRP A 78 -12.11 3.52 7.70
N THR A 79 -13.20 4.09 8.22
CA THR A 79 -14.52 4.03 7.57
C THR A 79 -14.50 4.65 6.17
N ASN A 80 -13.82 5.81 6.03
CA ASN A 80 -13.64 6.45 4.73
C ASN A 80 -12.84 5.59 3.76
N ALA A 81 -11.82 4.88 4.25
CA ALA A 81 -11.02 3.99 3.43
C ALA A 81 -11.83 2.77 2.97
N LEU A 82 -12.65 2.16 3.83
CA LEU A 82 -13.57 1.07 3.44
C LEU A 82 -14.55 1.52 2.35
N ALA A 83 -15.03 2.76 2.39
CA ALA A 83 -15.92 3.33 1.38
C ALA A 83 -15.29 3.44 -0.02
N LEU A 84 -13.95 3.36 -0.14
CA LEU A 84 -13.25 3.33 -1.43
C LEU A 84 -13.47 2.02 -2.20
N LYS A 85 -13.95 0.96 -1.54
CA LYS A 85 -14.25 -0.36 -2.13
C LYS A 85 -13.06 -0.89 -2.92
N GLY A 86 -11.88 -0.99 -2.26
CA GLY A 86 -10.69 -1.59 -2.84
C GLY A 86 -10.80 -3.09 -2.93
N ASP A 87 -10.12 -3.70 -3.92
CA ASP A 87 -9.97 -5.15 -4.00
C ASP A 87 -8.95 -5.65 -2.96
N TYR A 88 -7.91 -4.85 -2.72
CA TYR A 88 -6.87 -5.12 -1.74
C TYR A 88 -6.72 -3.95 -0.75
N TYR A 89 -6.57 -4.26 0.52
CA TYR A 89 -6.24 -3.31 1.59
C TYR A 89 -4.89 -3.68 2.21
N PHE A 90 -3.87 -2.88 1.95
CA PHE A 90 -2.56 -3.04 2.58
C PHE A 90 -2.54 -2.24 3.87
N ILE A 91 -2.35 -2.91 5.01
CA ILE A 91 -2.49 -2.32 6.33
C ILE A 91 -1.14 -2.35 7.05
N GLN A 92 -0.57 -1.17 7.35
CA GLN A 92 0.72 -1.01 8.02
C GLN A 92 0.63 0.05 9.13
N PHE A 93 0.77 -0.36 10.37
CA PHE A 93 0.90 0.51 11.54
C PHE A 93 2.02 0.03 12.46
N GLY A 94 2.28 0.80 13.53
CA GLY A 94 3.26 0.50 14.57
C GLY A 94 4.04 1.73 15.02
N HIS A 95 4.52 2.55 14.08
CA HIS A 95 5.38 3.70 14.38
C HIS A 95 4.75 4.69 15.36
N ASN A 96 3.45 4.93 15.25
CA ASN A 96 2.75 5.89 16.10
C ASN A 96 1.99 5.23 17.26
N ASN A 97 1.91 3.90 17.28
CA ASN A 97 1.39 3.15 18.42
C ASN A 97 2.39 3.09 19.59
N GLN A 98 3.68 3.29 19.31
CA GLN A 98 4.74 3.26 20.32
C GLN A 98 4.47 4.25 21.47
N PRO A 99 4.92 3.94 22.71
CA PRO A 99 4.78 4.84 23.87
C PRO A 99 5.35 6.25 23.63
N GLY A 100 4.86 7.23 24.40
CA GLY A 100 5.37 8.60 24.37
C GLY A 100 4.82 9.47 23.25
N LYS A 101 3.72 9.11 22.62
CA LYS A 101 3.07 9.89 21.55
C LYS A 101 1.64 10.27 21.96
N PRO A 102 1.42 11.45 22.54
CA PRO A 102 0.11 11.89 23.01
C PRO A 102 -0.97 11.76 21.91
N GLY A 103 -2.13 11.19 22.27
CA GLY A 103 -3.26 10.98 21.36
C GLY A 103 -3.07 9.92 20.29
N ARG A 104 -1.93 9.18 20.28
CA ARG A 104 -1.59 8.17 19.28
C ARG A 104 -1.11 6.86 19.87
N SER A 105 -0.35 6.90 20.98
CA SER A 105 0.15 5.68 21.65
C SER A 105 -0.99 4.77 22.05
N THR A 106 -0.79 3.48 21.84
CA THR A 106 -1.66 2.40 22.34
C THR A 106 -0.81 1.41 23.11
N ASP A 107 -1.41 0.69 24.02
CA ASP A 107 -0.79 -0.55 24.49
C ASP A 107 -0.80 -1.60 23.39
N MET A 108 -0.04 -2.68 23.58
CA MET A 108 0.08 -3.73 22.58
C MET A 108 -1.24 -4.50 22.40
N SER A 109 -2.02 -4.67 23.43
CA SER A 109 -3.32 -5.37 23.33
C SER A 109 -4.31 -4.59 22.46
N THR A 110 -4.37 -3.28 22.61
CA THR A 110 -5.17 -2.39 21.75
C THR A 110 -4.67 -2.42 20.30
N PHE A 111 -3.34 -2.35 20.08
CA PHE A 111 -2.77 -2.47 18.72
C PHE A 111 -3.20 -3.77 18.05
N ILE A 112 -3.09 -4.90 18.75
CA ILE A 112 -3.47 -6.22 18.23
C ILE A 112 -4.98 -6.27 17.92
N ALA A 113 -5.81 -5.78 18.82
CA ALA A 113 -7.26 -5.76 18.65
C ALA A 113 -7.66 -4.92 17.42
N ASP A 114 -7.09 -3.73 17.29
CA ASP A 114 -7.34 -2.84 16.16
C ASP A 114 -6.95 -3.48 14.83
N MET A 115 -5.74 -4.06 14.74
CA MET A 115 -5.25 -4.69 13.52
C MET A 115 -6.12 -5.90 13.11
N LYS A 116 -6.57 -6.71 14.09
CA LYS A 116 -7.48 -7.84 13.83
C LYS A 116 -8.84 -7.36 13.33
N GLN A 117 -9.38 -6.32 13.94
CA GLN A 117 -10.64 -5.71 13.52
C GLN A 117 -10.54 -5.17 12.09
N ASP A 118 -9.45 -4.47 11.74
CA ASP A 118 -9.24 -3.94 10.40
C ASP A 118 -9.23 -5.05 9.34
N VAL A 119 -8.61 -6.19 9.65
CA VAL A 119 -8.63 -7.38 8.77
C VAL A 119 -10.05 -7.92 8.61
N ASP A 120 -10.80 -8.07 9.71
CA ASP A 120 -12.14 -8.63 9.69
C ASP A 120 -13.12 -7.74 8.92
N GLU A 121 -13.06 -6.43 9.14
CA GLU A 121 -13.91 -5.45 8.47
C GLU A 121 -13.59 -5.33 6.96
N ALA A 122 -12.30 -5.41 6.57
CA ALA A 122 -11.93 -5.47 5.15
C ALA A 122 -12.47 -6.74 4.48
N LYS A 123 -12.39 -7.90 5.15
CA LYS A 123 -13.00 -9.14 4.65
C LYS A 123 -14.52 -9.04 4.55
N ALA A 124 -15.16 -8.40 5.50
CA ALA A 124 -16.63 -8.26 5.55
C ALA A 124 -17.19 -7.49 4.34
N ILE A 125 -16.42 -6.59 3.73
CA ILE A 125 -16.80 -5.89 2.49
C ILE A 125 -16.37 -6.63 1.22
N GLY A 126 -15.85 -7.87 1.34
CA GLY A 126 -15.38 -8.68 0.22
C GLY A 126 -13.98 -8.34 -0.29
N ALA A 127 -13.24 -7.48 0.40
CA ALA A 127 -11.87 -7.13 0.04
C ALA A 127 -10.86 -8.18 0.55
N LYS A 128 -9.65 -8.14 -0.01
CA LYS A 128 -8.51 -8.96 0.41
C LYS A 128 -7.56 -8.12 1.27
N PRO A 129 -7.59 -8.23 2.62
CA PRO A 129 -6.62 -7.56 3.46
C PRO A 129 -5.24 -8.21 3.34
N VAL A 130 -4.22 -7.37 3.32
CA VAL A 130 -2.81 -7.75 3.28
C VAL A 130 -2.11 -7.01 4.42
N LEU A 131 -1.52 -7.72 5.35
CA LEU A 131 -0.77 -7.10 6.43
C LEU A 131 0.67 -6.81 5.99
N VAL A 132 1.16 -5.64 6.38
CA VAL A 132 2.54 -5.22 6.10
C VAL A 132 3.22 -4.95 7.44
N THR A 133 4.35 -5.62 7.70
CA THR A 133 5.13 -5.32 8.90
C THR A 133 5.70 -3.89 8.82
N PRO A 134 5.78 -3.14 9.94
CA PRO A 134 6.18 -1.75 9.91
C PRO A 134 7.60 -1.57 9.34
N LEU A 135 7.78 -0.59 8.46
CA LEU A 135 9.10 -0.24 7.90
C LEU A 135 10.13 -0.03 9.02
N SER A 136 11.30 -0.66 8.96
CA SER A 136 12.34 -0.45 9.96
C SER A 136 12.81 1.00 9.98
N ARG A 137 13.02 1.56 11.19
CA ARG A 137 13.72 2.82 11.33
C ARG A 137 15.22 2.61 11.15
N ARG A 138 15.89 3.59 10.61
CA ARG A 138 17.35 3.62 10.46
C ARG A 138 18.02 4.09 11.76
N GLN A 139 17.75 3.36 12.86
CA GLN A 139 18.29 3.60 14.18
C GLN A 139 19.60 2.81 14.36
N TRP A 140 20.68 3.34 13.77
CA TRP A 140 21.99 2.70 13.83
C TRP A 140 22.48 2.58 15.27
N ASP A 141 23.15 1.47 15.55
CA ASP A 141 23.75 1.23 16.86
C ASP A 141 24.84 2.26 17.20
N LYS A 142 25.01 2.53 18.50
CA LYS A 142 26.01 3.49 18.97
C LYS A 142 27.45 2.96 18.86
N GLY A 143 27.61 1.65 18.76
CA GLY A 143 28.89 0.97 18.59
C GLY A 143 29.46 1.05 17.17
N ASN A 144 28.75 1.68 16.24
CA ASN A 144 29.12 1.79 14.83
C ASN A 144 29.41 0.44 14.15
N THR A 145 28.71 -0.62 14.58
CA THR A 145 28.85 -1.97 14.03
C THR A 145 28.16 -2.14 12.68
N GLY A 146 27.43 -1.11 12.22
CA GLY A 146 26.62 -1.16 11.01
C GLY A 146 25.29 -1.89 11.20
N LYS A 147 24.89 -2.14 12.45
CA LYS A 147 23.62 -2.76 12.80
C LYS A 147 22.57 -1.73 13.18
N ILE A 148 21.31 -2.11 13.01
CA ILE A 148 20.14 -1.30 13.35
C ILE A 148 19.43 -1.92 14.54
N ASN A 149 19.22 -1.11 15.59
CA ASN A 149 18.43 -1.47 16.76
C ASN A 149 16.97 -1.04 16.55
N SER A 150 16.17 -1.90 15.94
CA SER A 150 14.78 -1.56 15.62
C SER A 150 13.88 -1.63 16.85
N SER A 151 13.32 -0.50 17.26
CA SER A 151 12.26 -0.43 18.29
C SER A 151 10.90 -0.94 17.82
N LEU A 152 10.79 -1.37 16.56
CA LEU A 152 9.54 -1.85 15.96
C LEU A 152 9.43 -3.38 15.92
N VAL A 153 10.48 -4.11 16.35
CA VAL A 153 10.47 -5.58 16.42
C VAL A 153 9.20 -6.12 17.07
N PRO A 154 8.75 -5.65 18.27
CA PRO A 154 7.56 -6.20 18.90
C PRO A 154 6.28 -6.02 18.06
N TYR A 155 6.17 -4.91 17.34
CA TYR A 155 5.03 -4.64 16.44
C TYR A 155 5.07 -5.54 15.19
N ALA A 156 6.25 -5.74 14.62
CA ALA A 156 6.43 -6.65 13.47
C ALA A 156 6.08 -8.10 13.84
N GLU A 157 6.51 -8.55 15.03
CA GLU A 157 6.17 -9.90 15.54
C GLU A 157 4.66 -10.10 15.69
N GLU A 158 3.94 -9.11 16.25
CA GLU A 158 2.48 -9.22 16.39
C GLU A 158 1.79 -9.18 15.03
N VAL A 159 2.23 -8.36 14.08
CA VAL A 159 1.67 -8.35 12.71
C VAL A 159 1.82 -9.72 12.04
N ARG A 160 2.97 -10.41 12.21
CA ARG A 160 3.19 -11.78 11.70
C ARG A 160 2.21 -12.77 12.32
N LYS A 161 2.02 -12.71 13.65
CA LYS A 161 1.07 -13.58 14.38
C LYS A 161 -0.36 -13.34 13.90
N ILE A 162 -0.77 -12.07 13.75
CA ILE A 162 -2.10 -11.71 13.27
C ILE A 162 -2.32 -12.21 11.84
N ALA A 163 -1.34 -12.05 10.94
CA ALA A 163 -1.43 -12.54 9.58
C ALA A 163 -1.66 -14.05 9.51
N ALA A 164 -0.91 -14.81 10.33
CA ALA A 164 -1.06 -16.26 10.44
C ALA A 164 -2.43 -16.64 11.04
N GLU A 165 -2.84 -16.01 12.15
CA GLU A 165 -4.12 -16.27 12.83
C GLU A 165 -5.33 -15.98 11.92
N LYS A 166 -5.27 -14.85 11.20
CA LYS A 166 -6.36 -14.42 10.32
C LYS A 166 -6.30 -15.05 8.93
N ASN A 167 -5.28 -15.85 8.64
CA ASN A 167 -5.02 -16.46 7.34
C ASN A 167 -5.09 -15.41 6.21
N VAL A 168 -4.24 -14.38 6.30
CA VAL A 168 -4.12 -13.32 5.29
C VAL A 168 -2.66 -13.19 4.82
N PRO A 169 -2.42 -12.74 3.59
CA PRO A 169 -1.08 -12.49 3.10
C PRO A 169 -0.31 -11.50 3.98
N LEU A 170 0.99 -11.76 4.11
CA LEU A 170 1.94 -10.90 4.81
C LEU A 170 2.99 -10.37 3.84
N ILE A 171 3.27 -9.08 3.92
CA ILE A 171 4.44 -8.44 3.32
C ILE A 171 5.44 -8.18 4.45
N GLU A 172 6.56 -8.89 4.41
CA GLU A 172 7.62 -8.80 5.42
C GLU A 172 8.54 -7.61 5.15
N LEU A 173 8.03 -6.40 5.37
CA LEU A 173 8.80 -5.19 5.10
C LEU A 173 9.81 -4.86 6.20
N HIS A 174 9.53 -5.21 7.47
CA HIS A 174 10.41 -4.88 8.60
C HIS A 174 11.80 -5.48 8.42
N ASP A 175 11.88 -6.81 8.36
CA ASP A 175 13.16 -7.51 8.30
C ASP A 175 13.82 -7.27 6.93
N ARG A 176 13.07 -7.23 5.83
CA ARG A 176 13.58 -6.93 4.50
C ARG A 176 14.23 -5.54 4.42
N SER A 177 13.59 -4.54 5.02
CA SER A 177 14.17 -3.18 5.04
C SER A 177 15.38 -3.08 5.95
N LEU A 178 15.36 -3.77 7.09
CA LEU A 178 16.49 -3.85 8.01
C LEU A 178 17.72 -4.48 7.33
N GLU A 179 17.56 -5.66 6.76
CA GLU A 179 18.61 -6.34 5.99
C GLU A 179 19.15 -5.48 4.85
N TYR A 180 18.24 -4.84 4.11
CA TYR A 180 18.62 -3.95 3.01
C TYR A 180 19.47 -2.78 3.50
N TYR A 181 19.05 -2.09 4.57
CA TYR A 181 19.78 -0.96 5.13
C TYR A 181 21.16 -1.37 5.65
N GLU A 182 21.26 -2.46 6.37
CA GLU A 182 22.54 -2.97 6.89
C GLU A 182 23.49 -3.37 5.76
N LYS A 183 22.97 -4.03 4.70
CA LYS A 183 23.75 -4.43 3.52
C LYS A 183 24.27 -3.23 2.73
N VAL A 184 23.43 -2.22 2.51
CA VAL A 184 23.78 -1.02 1.73
C VAL A 184 24.71 -0.10 2.52
N GLY A 185 24.60 -0.11 3.83
CA GLY A 185 25.40 0.66 4.76
C GLY A 185 24.91 2.09 4.98
N ARG A 186 25.25 2.62 6.15
CA ARG A 186 24.74 3.89 6.70
C ARG A 186 24.88 5.06 5.73
N ALA A 187 26.07 5.28 5.18
CA ALA A 187 26.36 6.44 4.33
C ALA A 187 25.50 6.50 3.04
N GLN A 188 25.14 5.35 2.47
CA GLN A 188 24.26 5.30 1.31
C GLN A 188 22.78 5.44 1.71
N VAL A 189 22.40 4.80 2.81
CA VAL A 189 21.01 4.83 3.31
C VAL A 189 20.60 6.22 3.79
N GLU A 190 21.52 7.01 4.33
CA GLU A 190 21.27 8.40 4.72
C GLU A 190 20.86 9.29 3.53
N LYS A 191 21.30 8.96 2.31
CA LYS A 191 20.85 9.66 1.08
C LYS A 191 19.37 9.42 0.74
N PHE A 192 18.76 8.41 1.33
CA PHE A 192 17.34 8.10 1.18
C PHE A 192 16.45 8.82 2.20
N SER A 193 17.06 9.59 3.07
CA SER A 193 16.41 10.19 4.24
C SER A 193 16.21 11.69 4.05
N PRO A 194 15.05 12.23 4.44
CA PRO A 194 14.88 13.66 4.50
C PRO A 194 15.84 14.30 5.52
N ILE A 195 16.25 15.52 5.24
CA ILE A 195 16.96 16.36 6.21
C ILE A 195 15.92 17.18 6.96
N LYS A 196 15.98 17.17 8.27
CA LYS A 196 15.18 18.03 9.15
C LYS A 196 16.09 19.07 9.80
N THR A 197 15.65 20.30 9.80
CA THR A 197 16.31 21.37 10.55
C THR A 197 15.58 21.56 11.89
N VAL A 198 16.28 21.32 12.98
CA VAL A 198 15.80 21.53 14.36
C VAL A 198 16.78 22.48 15.04
N ASP A 199 16.27 23.60 15.53
CA ASP A 199 17.08 24.65 16.19
C ASP A 199 18.32 25.07 15.37
N GLY A 200 18.16 25.23 14.06
CA GLY A 200 19.24 25.59 13.13
C GLY A 200 20.22 24.46 12.80
N THR A 201 20.04 23.27 13.38
CA THR A 201 20.89 22.11 13.12
C THR A 201 20.22 21.14 12.16
N ASN A 202 20.90 20.78 11.08
CA ASN A 202 20.44 19.76 10.15
C ASN A 202 20.64 18.36 10.74
N THR A 203 19.56 17.60 10.81
CA THR A 203 19.55 16.21 11.26
C THR A 203 18.94 15.31 10.21
N ILE A 204 19.42 14.07 10.11
CA ILE A 204 18.89 13.08 9.20
C ILE A 204 17.66 12.44 9.81
N ASP A 205 16.55 12.42 9.06
CA ASP A 205 15.35 11.72 9.47
C ASP A 205 15.50 10.21 9.27
N GLY A 206 15.79 9.50 10.34
CA GLY A 206 15.92 8.03 10.32
C GLY A 206 14.60 7.25 10.15
N THR A 207 13.46 7.93 9.98
CA THR A 207 12.15 7.28 9.87
C THR A 207 11.57 7.35 8.46
N HIS A 208 11.52 8.56 7.88
CA HIS A 208 10.87 8.80 6.59
C HIS A 208 11.83 8.63 5.42
N LEU A 209 11.28 8.42 4.24
CA LEU A 209 11.99 8.23 2.99
C LEU A 209 11.96 9.50 2.13
N ALA A 210 13.03 9.73 1.38
CA ALA A 210 13.13 10.80 0.39
C ALA A 210 13.67 10.26 -0.94
N GLY A 211 13.41 10.98 -2.00
CA GLY A 211 13.95 10.70 -3.32
C GLY A 211 13.80 9.23 -3.73
N ILE A 212 14.88 8.66 -4.24
CA ILE A 212 14.93 7.28 -4.73
C ILE A 212 14.66 6.24 -3.62
N GLY A 213 14.85 6.57 -2.35
CA GLY A 213 14.57 5.66 -1.23
C GLY A 213 13.13 5.17 -1.21
N ARG A 214 12.17 5.99 -1.65
CA ARG A 214 10.76 5.59 -1.76
C ARG A 214 10.57 4.44 -2.75
N VAL A 215 11.29 4.47 -3.88
CA VAL A 215 11.22 3.44 -4.93
C VAL A 215 11.95 2.17 -4.49
N LEU A 216 13.14 2.31 -3.90
CA LEU A 216 13.93 1.18 -3.43
C LEU A 216 13.21 0.37 -2.35
N ILE A 217 12.54 1.04 -1.42
CA ILE A 217 11.72 0.35 -0.41
C ILE A 217 10.44 -0.23 -1.01
N ALA A 218 9.81 0.47 -1.94
CA ALA A 218 8.64 -0.07 -2.66
C ALA A 218 9.00 -1.31 -3.47
N GLN A 219 10.22 -1.42 -4.01
CA GLN A 219 10.70 -2.62 -4.68
C GLN A 219 10.69 -3.83 -3.74
N LEU A 220 11.11 -3.67 -2.47
CA LEU A 220 11.03 -4.74 -1.47
C LEU A 220 9.57 -5.20 -1.27
N VAL A 221 8.62 -4.26 -1.20
CA VAL A 221 7.19 -4.56 -1.12
C VAL A 221 6.73 -5.37 -2.34
N VAL A 222 7.12 -4.96 -3.54
CA VAL A 222 6.77 -5.65 -4.80
C VAL A 222 7.36 -7.06 -4.85
N GLU A 223 8.59 -7.24 -4.39
CA GLU A 223 9.22 -8.56 -4.28
C GLU A 223 8.45 -9.50 -3.33
N GLU A 224 7.98 -8.98 -2.19
CA GLU A 224 7.17 -9.76 -1.25
C GLU A 224 5.77 -10.07 -1.82
N ILE A 225 5.14 -9.15 -2.57
CA ILE A 225 3.88 -9.42 -3.27
C ILE A 225 4.06 -10.58 -4.26
N ARG A 226 5.17 -10.63 -5.01
CA ARG A 226 5.44 -11.71 -5.97
C ARG A 226 5.54 -13.08 -5.31
N LYS A 227 5.95 -13.13 -4.04
CA LYS A 227 6.05 -14.37 -3.27
C LYS A 227 4.71 -14.77 -2.65
N SER A 228 4.00 -13.82 -2.07
CA SER A 228 2.84 -14.09 -1.21
C SER A 228 1.47 -13.89 -1.88
N ILE A 229 1.40 -13.12 -2.99
CA ILE A 229 0.16 -12.76 -3.68
C ILE A 229 0.36 -12.85 -5.20
N PRO A 230 0.57 -14.05 -5.78
CA PRO A 230 0.88 -14.21 -7.21
C PRO A 230 -0.16 -13.60 -8.14
N GLU A 231 -1.44 -13.64 -7.77
CA GLU A 231 -2.52 -13.05 -8.56
C GLU A 231 -2.39 -11.52 -8.66
N LEU A 232 -2.00 -10.84 -7.57
CA LEU A 232 -1.73 -9.40 -7.61
C LEU A 232 -0.43 -9.07 -8.35
N ALA A 233 0.58 -9.94 -8.25
CA ALA A 233 1.85 -9.76 -8.93
C ALA A 233 1.71 -9.65 -10.46
N SER A 234 0.68 -10.27 -11.04
CA SER A 234 0.39 -10.19 -12.48
C SER A 234 0.05 -8.77 -12.94
N HIS A 235 -0.39 -7.88 -12.04
CA HIS A 235 -0.73 -6.48 -12.26
C HIS A 235 0.44 -5.51 -11.96
N LEU A 236 1.64 -6.05 -11.70
CA LEU A 236 2.83 -5.26 -11.39
C LEU A 236 3.87 -5.37 -12.49
N LEU A 237 4.57 -4.26 -12.74
CA LEU A 237 5.75 -4.18 -13.60
C LEU A 237 6.93 -4.87 -12.92
N VAL A 238 7.85 -5.42 -13.70
CA VAL A 238 9.11 -5.99 -13.18
C VAL A 238 9.99 -4.89 -12.61
N GLU A 239 10.15 -3.81 -13.36
CA GLU A 239 10.89 -2.61 -12.98
C GLU A 239 9.91 -1.43 -12.84
N PRO A 240 10.22 -0.44 -12.01
CA PRO A 240 9.37 0.75 -11.89
C PRO A 240 9.40 1.58 -13.17
N ASN A 241 8.36 2.39 -13.39
CA ASN A 241 8.31 3.31 -14.52
C ASN A 241 9.57 4.18 -14.57
N PRO A 242 10.39 4.11 -15.64
CA PRO A 242 11.67 4.79 -15.70
C PRO A 242 11.56 6.31 -15.73
N GLU A 243 10.51 6.88 -16.34
CA GLU A 243 10.28 8.32 -16.38
C GLU A 243 10.01 8.88 -14.99
N ALA A 244 9.14 8.22 -14.23
CA ALA A 244 8.85 8.60 -12.85
C ALA A 244 10.08 8.46 -11.94
N VAL A 245 10.91 7.44 -12.15
CA VAL A 245 12.16 7.27 -11.41
C VAL A 245 13.16 8.37 -11.74
N ALA A 246 13.25 8.80 -13.00
CA ALA A 246 14.10 9.91 -13.41
C ALA A 246 13.66 11.23 -12.74
N GLU A 247 12.35 11.51 -12.71
CA GLU A 247 11.79 12.68 -12.02
C GLU A 247 12.08 12.67 -10.51
N ILE A 248 11.99 11.50 -9.87
CA ILE A 248 12.28 11.33 -8.44
C ILE A 248 13.76 11.63 -8.14
N LYS A 249 14.67 11.26 -9.04
CA LYS A 249 16.12 11.48 -8.87
C LYS A 249 16.52 12.95 -9.07
N SER A 250 15.72 13.70 -9.82
CA SER A 250 15.99 15.11 -10.13
C SER A 250 15.54 16.09 -9.04
N LYS A 251 14.73 15.64 -8.09
CA LYS A 251 14.20 16.39 -6.92
C LYS A 251 14.92 16.01 -5.64
#